data_ca76aea1783c18a3158402f8e4dee1b6
#
_entry.id   ca76aea1783c18a3158402f8e4dee1b6
#
_cell.length_a   1.000
_cell.length_b   1.000
_cell.length_c   1.000
_cell.angle_alpha   90.00
_cell.angle_beta   90.00
_cell.angle_gamma   90.00
#
_symmetry.space_group_name_H-M   'P 1'
#
loop_
_entity.id
_entity.type
_entity.pdbx_description
1 polymer ?
#
loop_
_entity_poly.entity_id
_entity_poly.type
_entity_poly.pdbx_seq_one_letter_code
_entity_poly.pdbx_strand_id
1 'polypeptide(L)'
;MDHRDLLSGFIRLHILHHAAEGELYGQWMIEELARHGYRMSPGTLYPLLHGLEKKGYLVSRMQREGRTARKYYRATPLGRKAIKLATVKAKELFGEIVPDQRHAKTMKKR
;
A
#
# COMPACT_ATOMS: atom_id res chain seq x y z
N MET A 1 -14.98 -0.24 17.23
CA MET A 1 -14.03 0.73 16.75
C MET A 1 -13.09 0.07 15.80
N ASP A 2 -12.86 0.61 14.66
CA ASP A 2 -11.91 0.00 13.77
C ASP A 2 -10.54 0.62 13.98
N HIS A 3 -9.54 0.03 13.45
CA HIS A 3 -8.16 0.50 13.60
C HIS A 3 -7.63 1.08 12.30
N ARG A 4 -8.54 1.60 11.48
CA ARG A 4 -8.16 2.04 10.14
C ARG A 4 -7.10 3.13 10.16
N ASP A 5 -7.22 4.08 11.09
CA ASP A 5 -6.24 5.14 11.18
C ASP A 5 -4.86 4.58 11.48
N LEU A 6 -4.79 3.67 12.41
CA LEU A 6 -3.51 3.05 12.75
C LEU A 6 -2.95 2.25 11.58
N LEU A 7 -3.82 1.58 10.84
CA LEU A 7 -3.40 0.68 9.77
C LEU A 7 -3.32 1.35 8.41
N SER A 8 -3.69 2.64 8.32
CA SER A 8 -3.78 3.31 7.03
C SER A 8 -2.44 3.34 6.28
N GLY A 9 -1.34 3.41 7.00
CA GLY A 9 -0.03 3.35 6.37
C GLY A 9 0.22 2.02 5.69
N PHE A 10 -0.17 0.93 6.34
CA PHE A 10 -0.02 -0.40 5.74
C PHE A 10 -0.88 -0.53 4.49
N ILE A 11 -2.09 0.02 4.51
CA ILE A 11 -2.97 -0.04 3.36
C ILE A 11 -2.32 0.68 2.17
N ARG A 12 -1.79 1.88 2.40
CA ARG A 12 -1.12 2.63 1.35
C ARG A 12 0.12 1.90 0.83
N LEU A 13 0.84 1.23 1.71
CA LEU A 13 2.00 0.46 1.28
C LEU A 13 1.61 -0.75 0.43
N HIS A 14 0.49 -1.41 0.75
CA HIS A 14 -0.04 -2.47 -0.10
C HIS A 14 -0.32 -1.94 -1.51
N ILE A 15 -1.00 -0.80 -1.59
CA ILE A 15 -1.34 -0.21 -2.88
C ILE A 15 -0.06 0.09 -3.67
N LEU A 16 0.88 0.76 -3.03
CA LEU A 16 2.09 1.19 -3.71
C LEU A 16 2.96 0.00 -4.13
N HIS A 17 3.02 -1.01 -3.28
CA HIS A 17 3.76 -2.22 -3.60
C HIS A 17 3.22 -2.87 -4.88
N HIS A 18 1.90 -3.06 -4.95
CA HIS A 18 1.32 -3.70 -6.13
C HIS A 18 1.44 -2.83 -7.36
N ALA A 19 1.30 -1.51 -7.20
CA ALA A 19 1.46 -0.60 -8.33
C ALA A 19 2.89 -0.58 -8.85
N ALA A 20 3.86 -0.91 -8.01
CA ALA A 20 5.26 -1.01 -8.44
C ALA A 20 5.53 -2.31 -9.18
N GLU A 21 4.71 -3.33 -8.95
CA GLU A 21 4.87 -4.60 -9.66
C GLU A 21 4.18 -4.60 -11.01
N GLY A 22 3.16 -3.78 -11.19
CA GLY A 22 2.43 -3.73 -12.45
C GLY A 22 1.24 -2.82 -12.29
N GLU A 23 0.54 -2.57 -13.40
CA GLU A 23 -0.63 -1.72 -13.35
C GLU A 23 -1.74 -2.41 -12.58
N LEU A 24 -2.53 -1.61 -11.86
CA LEU A 24 -3.68 -2.12 -11.14
C LEU A 24 -4.87 -1.19 -11.36
N TYR A 25 -6.06 -1.69 -11.15
CA TYR A 25 -7.26 -0.87 -11.17
C TYR A 25 -8.02 -1.06 -9.85
N GLY A 26 -8.94 -0.13 -9.57
CA GLY A 26 -9.53 -0.01 -8.25
C GLY A 26 -10.20 -1.27 -7.75
N GLN A 27 -11.06 -1.91 -8.59
CA GLN A 27 -11.77 -3.10 -8.13
C GLN A 27 -10.81 -4.23 -7.76
N TRP A 28 -9.75 -4.41 -8.57
CA TRP A 28 -8.76 -5.43 -8.25
C TRP A 28 -8.10 -5.15 -6.89
N MET A 29 -7.80 -3.87 -6.65
CA MET A 29 -7.13 -3.51 -5.41
C MET A 29 -8.04 -3.70 -4.20
N ILE A 30 -9.34 -3.42 -4.37
CA ILE A 30 -10.30 -3.67 -3.31
C ILE A 30 -10.29 -5.14 -2.92
N GLU A 31 -10.30 -6.02 -3.93
CA GLU A 31 -10.30 -7.45 -3.68
C GLU A 31 -9.00 -7.91 -3.05
N GLU A 32 -7.90 -7.35 -3.52
CA GLU A 32 -6.60 -7.72 -2.96
C GLU A 32 -6.47 -7.28 -1.51
N LEU A 33 -6.92 -6.07 -1.19
CA LEU A 33 -6.88 -5.60 0.19
C LEU A 33 -7.78 -6.44 1.08
N ALA A 34 -8.94 -6.87 0.56
CA ALA A 34 -9.84 -7.70 1.33
C ALA A 34 -9.19 -9.04 1.69
N ARG A 35 -8.36 -9.57 0.81
CA ARG A 35 -7.65 -10.82 1.10
C ARG A 35 -6.68 -10.67 2.25
N HIS A 36 -6.24 -9.46 2.51
CA HIS A 36 -5.35 -9.18 3.63
C HIS A 36 -6.10 -8.65 4.84
N GLY A 37 -7.43 -8.71 4.81
CA GLY A 37 -8.24 -8.29 5.96
C GLY A 37 -8.65 -6.83 5.94
N TYR A 38 -8.32 -6.08 4.90
CA TYR A 38 -8.69 -4.67 4.81
C TYR A 38 -9.90 -4.55 3.88
N ARG A 39 -11.08 -4.42 4.48
CA ARG A 39 -12.30 -4.33 3.69
C ARG A 39 -12.70 -2.90 3.53
N MET A 40 -12.93 -2.48 2.31
CA MET A 40 -13.33 -1.11 2.05
C MET A 40 -14.13 -1.01 0.76
N SER A 41 -14.92 0.05 0.68
CA SER A 41 -15.71 0.36 -0.50
C SER A 41 -14.89 1.19 -1.48
N PRO A 42 -15.37 1.35 -2.73
CA PRO A 42 -14.74 2.29 -3.64
C PRO A 42 -14.65 3.70 -3.08
N GLY A 43 -15.68 4.11 -2.32
CA GLY A 43 -15.67 5.45 -1.72
C GLY A 43 -14.54 5.67 -0.74
N THR A 44 -13.99 4.60 -0.20
CA THR A 44 -12.81 4.70 0.68
C THR A 44 -11.52 4.53 -0.11
N LEU A 45 -11.51 3.60 -1.07
CA LEU A 45 -10.27 3.32 -1.80
C LEU A 45 -9.86 4.46 -2.73
N TYR A 46 -10.81 5.02 -3.49
CA TYR A 46 -10.43 6.00 -4.51
C TYR A 46 -9.79 7.26 -3.94
N PRO A 47 -10.23 7.78 -2.78
CA PRO A 47 -9.47 8.88 -2.18
C PRO A 47 -8.03 8.52 -1.84
N LEU A 48 -7.77 7.26 -1.46
CA LEU A 48 -6.41 6.83 -1.20
C LEU A 48 -5.57 6.84 -2.48
N LEU A 49 -6.15 6.33 -3.57
CA LEU A 49 -5.46 6.32 -4.85
C LEU A 49 -5.19 7.75 -5.32
N HIS A 50 -6.19 8.61 -5.20
CA HIS A 50 -6.02 10.00 -5.61
C HIS A 50 -4.97 10.71 -4.77
N GLY A 51 -4.93 10.43 -3.47
CA GLY A 51 -3.93 11.03 -2.60
C GLY A 51 -2.53 10.61 -2.97
N LEU A 52 -2.35 9.33 -3.28
CA LEU A 52 -1.04 8.84 -3.70
C LEU A 52 -0.64 9.41 -5.06
N GLU A 53 -1.60 9.55 -5.96
CA GLU A 53 -1.32 10.17 -7.26
C GLU A 53 -0.96 11.63 -7.10
N LYS A 54 -1.69 12.35 -6.27
CA LYS A 54 -1.45 13.77 -6.05
C LYS A 54 -0.08 14.02 -5.45
N LYS A 55 0.40 13.10 -4.63
CA LYS A 55 1.74 13.23 -4.06
C LYS A 55 2.84 12.78 -5.02
N GLY A 56 2.45 12.28 -6.18
CA GLY A 56 3.42 11.89 -7.18
C GLY A 56 3.91 10.47 -7.09
N TYR A 57 3.32 9.65 -6.21
CA TYR A 57 3.73 8.26 -6.08
C TYR A 57 3.09 7.35 -7.13
N LEU A 58 1.92 7.74 -7.63
CA LEU A 58 1.21 6.99 -8.66
C LEU A 58 0.94 7.86 -9.86
N VAL A 59 0.80 7.23 -11.02
CA VAL A 59 0.31 7.88 -12.22
C VAL A 59 -0.76 6.97 -12.80
N SER A 60 -1.77 7.57 -13.41
CA SER A 60 -2.89 6.79 -13.95
C SER A 60 -3.07 7.03 -15.42
N ARG A 61 -3.77 6.09 -16.06
CA ARG A 61 -4.19 6.22 -17.44
C ARG A 61 -5.56 5.58 -17.61
N MET A 62 -6.31 6.05 -18.59
CA MET A 62 -7.59 5.46 -18.91
C MET A 62 -7.42 4.45 -20.03
N GLN A 63 -8.11 3.33 -19.91
CA GLN A 63 -8.13 2.31 -20.93
C GLN A 63 -9.58 2.06 -21.28
N ARG A 64 -9.91 2.23 -22.57
CA ARG A 64 -11.26 1.97 -22.98
C ARG A 64 -11.41 0.51 -23.35
N GLU A 65 -12.46 -0.10 -22.86
CA GLU A 65 -12.75 -1.50 -23.13
C GLU A 65 -14.21 -1.60 -23.51
N GLY A 66 -14.51 -1.62 -24.79
CA GLY A 66 -15.88 -1.61 -25.24
C GLY A 66 -16.58 -0.32 -24.85
N ARG A 67 -17.68 -0.43 -24.11
CA ARG A 67 -18.42 0.73 -23.67
C ARG A 67 -17.93 1.32 -22.38
N THR A 68 -17.05 0.61 -21.70
CA THR A 68 -16.58 1.07 -20.41
C THR A 68 -15.17 1.58 -20.54
N ALA A 69 -14.75 2.38 -19.59
CA ALA A 69 -13.40 2.84 -19.47
C ALA A 69 -12.91 2.47 -18.07
N ARG A 70 -11.66 2.07 -17.98
CA ARG A 70 -11.10 1.64 -16.73
C ARG A 70 -9.83 2.43 -16.48
N LYS A 71 -9.67 2.90 -15.26
CA LYS A 71 -8.50 3.68 -14.89
C LYS A 71 -7.47 2.74 -14.25
N TYR A 72 -6.26 2.77 -14.81
CA TYR A 72 -5.16 1.96 -14.32
C TYR A 72 -4.13 2.85 -13.66
N TYR A 73 -3.54 2.35 -12.61
CA TYR A 73 -2.53 3.08 -11.83
C TYR A 73 -1.24 2.27 -11.80
N ARG A 74 -0.12 2.96 -11.84
CA ARG A 74 1.17 2.33 -11.63
C ARG A 74 2.07 3.27 -10.84
N ALA A 75 3.11 2.73 -10.24
CA ALA A 75 4.03 3.53 -9.46
C ALA A 75 4.92 4.36 -10.37
N THR A 76 5.16 5.59 -9.96
CA THR A 76 6.13 6.47 -10.62
C THR A 76 7.53 6.13 -10.11
N PRO A 77 8.60 6.69 -10.71
CA PRO A 77 9.93 6.52 -10.12
C PRO A 77 9.99 6.99 -8.66
N LEU A 78 9.29 8.08 -8.33
CA LEU A 78 9.21 8.52 -6.95
C LEU A 78 8.51 7.47 -6.08
N GLY A 79 7.42 6.89 -6.58
CA GLY A 79 6.71 5.85 -5.85
C GLY A 79 7.57 4.63 -5.62
N ARG A 80 8.39 4.26 -6.60
CA ARG A 80 9.29 3.12 -6.44
C ARG A 80 10.36 3.39 -5.38
N LYS A 81 10.87 4.61 -5.33
CA LYS A 81 11.82 4.98 -4.29
C LYS A 81 11.15 4.94 -2.92
N ALA A 82 9.92 5.43 -2.86
CA ALA A 82 9.19 5.48 -1.60
C ALA A 82 8.94 4.08 -1.04
N ILE A 83 8.56 3.12 -1.90
CA ILE A 83 8.30 1.78 -1.41
C ILE A 83 9.60 1.08 -0.97
N LYS A 84 10.71 1.39 -1.63
CA LYS A 84 11.99 0.85 -1.19
C LYS A 84 12.36 1.37 0.19
N LEU A 85 12.20 2.67 0.41
CA LEU A 85 12.48 3.24 1.72
C LEU A 85 11.55 2.65 2.78
N ALA A 86 10.26 2.53 2.44
CA ALA A 86 9.30 1.95 3.37
C ALA A 86 9.65 0.52 3.72
N THR A 87 10.20 -0.24 2.76
CA THR A 87 10.61 -1.61 3.02
C THR A 87 11.72 -1.65 4.07
N VAL A 88 12.69 -0.75 3.96
CA VAL A 88 13.76 -0.67 4.94
C VAL A 88 13.20 -0.35 6.31
N LYS A 89 12.30 0.63 6.38
CA LYS A 89 11.71 1.03 7.65
C LYS A 89 10.84 -0.08 8.23
N ALA A 90 10.13 -0.81 7.38
CA ALA A 90 9.31 -1.92 7.84
C ALA A 90 10.15 -3.02 8.45
N LYS A 91 11.31 -3.30 7.85
CA LYS A 91 12.20 -4.31 8.38
C LYS A 91 12.74 -3.92 9.75
N GLU A 92 13.09 -2.65 9.90
CA GLU A 92 13.53 -2.15 11.20
C GLU A 92 12.45 -2.34 12.25
N LEU A 93 11.24 -1.95 11.90
CA LEU A 93 10.12 -2.06 12.84
C LEU A 93 9.84 -3.50 13.19
N PHE A 94 9.82 -4.37 12.19
CA PHE A 94 9.59 -5.78 12.45
C PHE A 94 10.65 -6.38 13.33
N GLY A 95 11.88 -5.93 13.22
CA GLY A 95 12.93 -6.40 14.09
C GLY A 95 12.67 -6.10 15.55
N GLU A 96 11.87 -5.05 15.81
CA GLU A 96 11.55 -4.68 17.17
C GLU A 96 10.27 -5.30 17.68
N ILE A 97 9.22 -5.33 16.86
CA ILE A 97 7.93 -5.76 17.36
C ILE A 97 7.60 -7.21 17.07
N VAL A 98 8.31 -7.85 16.16
CA VAL A 98 8.13 -9.26 15.90
C VAL A 98 9.39 -9.95 16.40
N PRO A 99 9.43 -10.34 17.65
CA PRO A 99 10.65 -10.85 18.23
C PRO A 99 10.98 -12.21 17.68
N ASP A 100 12.25 -12.46 17.48
CA ASP A 100 12.69 -13.83 17.33
C ASP A 100 13.54 -14.13 18.56
N GLN A 101 14.05 -15.32 18.62
CA GLN A 101 14.74 -15.72 19.84
C GLN A 101 15.98 -14.91 20.09
N ARG A 102 16.65 -14.50 19.04
CA ARG A 102 17.85 -13.72 19.23
C ARG A 102 17.54 -12.33 19.70
N HIS A 103 16.51 -11.72 19.13
CA HIS A 103 16.16 -10.38 19.53
C HIS A 103 15.61 -10.35 20.96
N ALA A 104 14.91 -11.38 21.34
CA ALA A 104 14.37 -11.42 22.68
C ALA A 104 15.47 -11.36 23.71
N LYS A 105 16.62 -11.91 23.38
CA LYS A 105 17.68 -11.88 24.33
C LYS A 105 18.38 -10.57 24.42
N THR A 106 18.24 -9.72 23.43
CA THR A 106 18.93 -8.46 23.45
C THR A 106 18.06 -7.33 23.89
N MET A 107 17.08 -7.60 24.76
CA MET A 107 16.22 -6.59 25.15
C MET A 107 16.95 -5.50 25.71
N LYS A 108 16.51 -4.37 25.44
CA LYS A 108 17.11 -3.32 25.84
C LYS A 108 16.98 -3.18 27.18
N LYS A 109 17.79 -2.90 27.84
CA LYS A 109 17.63 -2.73 28.93
C LYS A 109 17.69 -1.51 29.21
N ARG A 110 17.56 -0.90 29.09
CA ARG A 110 17.51 0.23 29.19
C ARG A 110 16.96 0.75 29.40
#